data_2091ca86d7f13444c8af312144ebc7d7
#
_entry.id   2091ca86d7f13444c8af312144ebc7d7
#
_cell.length_a   1.000
_cell.length_b   1.000
_cell.length_c   1.000
_cell.angle_alpha   90.00
_cell.angle_beta   90.00
_cell.angle_gamma   90.00
#
_symmetry.space_group_name_H-M   'P 1'
#
loop_
_entity.id
_entity.type
_entity.pdbx_description
1 polymer ?
#
loop_
_entity_poly.entity_id
_entity_poly.type
_entity_poly.pdbx_seq_one_letter_code
_entity_poly.pdbx_strand_id
1 'polypeptide(L)'
;MSPRFLPTLLATAALLLAGCLPESKYPLSTPATSTIDPRLEGIYGARREKKDDELAGWHFHYRGVKAGADGQVRSTPFLEVLNVGHVRDGGLKGDAYHAFTTHLNGHDYISFVELGSGVAQGKASFYSFARYEVSWTGDLRVWLANSSVLAEAIKTGKLHGTVKHHRFGDDIYIADSTDHLAAFVTASDPGKLFSGKPLVFQRLAR
;
A
#
# COMPACT_ATOMS: atom_id res chain seq x y z
N MET A 1 -12.98 -32.43 34.97
CA MET A 1 -13.68 -31.86 33.81
C MET A 1 -13.16 -30.44 33.58
N SER A 2 -12.22 -30.28 32.65
CA SER A 2 -11.64 -28.96 32.29
C SER A 2 -12.25 -28.47 30.99
N PRO A 3 -12.78 -27.28 30.92
CA PRO A 3 -13.18 -26.70 29.63
C PRO A 3 -11.95 -26.12 28.92
N ARG A 4 -11.54 -26.80 27.85
CA ARG A 4 -10.66 -26.26 26.82
C ARG A 4 -11.53 -25.46 25.87
N PHE A 5 -11.47 -24.13 25.91
CA PHE A 5 -12.03 -23.29 24.86
C PHE A 5 -11.12 -22.10 24.54
N LEU A 6 -10.77 -22.07 23.28
CA LEU A 6 -10.34 -21.01 22.37
C LEU A 6 -9.00 -20.28 22.61
N PRO A 7 -8.12 -20.47 21.63
CA PRO A 7 -7.50 -19.34 20.96
C PRO A 7 -7.54 -19.53 19.44
N THR A 8 -8.59 -19.11 18.77
CA THR A 8 -8.69 -19.21 17.30
C THR A 8 -9.18 -17.91 16.69
N LEU A 9 -8.74 -16.76 17.16
CA LEU A 9 -9.32 -15.51 16.65
C LEU A 9 -8.32 -14.39 16.27
N LEU A 10 -7.04 -14.66 16.09
CA LEU A 10 -6.06 -13.57 15.80
C LEU A 10 -5.12 -13.80 14.60
N ALA A 11 -5.29 -14.90 13.88
CA ALA A 11 -4.55 -15.14 12.62
C ALA A 11 -5.22 -14.49 11.39
N THR A 12 -6.33 -13.78 11.59
CA THR A 12 -7.19 -13.26 10.50
C THR A 12 -6.82 -11.85 10.04
N ALA A 13 -5.99 -11.11 10.75
CA ALA A 13 -5.72 -9.71 10.42
C ALA A 13 -4.81 -9.51 9.20
N ALA A 14 -3.88 -10.42 8.93
CA ALA A 14 -2.98 -10.30 7.76
C ALA A 14 -3.63 -10.81 6.46
N LEU A 15 -4.60 -11.72 6.54
CA LEU A 15 -5.34 -12.26 5.39
C LEU A 15 -6.50 -11.37 4.93
N LEU A 16 -6.93 -10.42 5.76
CA LEU A 16 -8.01 -9.48 5.40
C LEU A 16 -7.53 -8.33 4.52
N LEU A 17 -6.23 -8.13 4.36
CA LEU A 17 -5.68 -7.08 3.50
C LEU A 17 -5.71 -7.45 2.00
N ALA A 18 -5.77 -8.72 1.66
CA ALA A 18 -5.73 -9.16 0.26
C ALA A 18 -7.08 -9.05 -0.50
N GLY A 19 -8.20 -8.79 0.20
CA GLY A 19 -9.53 -8.82 -0.41
C GLY A 19 -10.35 -7.54 -0.33
N CYS A 20 -9.83 -6.46 0.29
CA CYS A 20 -10.61 -5.25 0.57
C CYS A 20 -9.88 -3.92 0.30
N LEU A 21 -8.69 -3.95 -0.32
CA LEU A 21 -8.06 -2.69 -0.71
C LEU A 21 -8.72 -2.16 -1.99
N PRO A 22 -9.13 -0.90 -2.00
CA PRO A 22 -9.62 -0.27 -3.22
C PRO A 22 -8.56 -0.33 -4.32
N GLU A 23 -8.99 -0.72 -5.51
CA GLU A 23 -8.15 -0.82 -6.68
C GLU A 23 -8.40 0.35 -7.62
N SER A 24 -7.35 0.85 -8.25
CA SER A 24 -7.42 1.88 -9.28
C SER A 24 -6.70 1.44 -10.55
N LYS A 25 -7.26 1.78 -11.70
CA LYS A 25 -6.61 1.54 -12.99
C LYS A 25 -5.28 2.30 -13.13
N TYR A 26 -5.18 3.47 -12.50
CA TYR A 26 -4.02 4.34 -12.58
C TYR A 26 -3.54 4.74 -11.19
N PRO A 27 -2.23 5.00 -11.01
CA PRO A 27 -1.68 5.51 -9.74
C PRO A 27 -2.03 6.99 -9.53
N LEU A 28 -1.78 7.51 -8.32
CA LEU A 28 -1.92 8.94 -8.00
C LEU A 28 -0.89 9.83 -8.71
N SER A 29 0.21 9.26 -9.19
CA SER A 29 1.22 9.94 -10.01
C SER A 29 1.79 9.00 -11.05
N THR A 30 2.26 9.57 -12.15
CA THR A 30 3.02 8.87 -13.20
C THR A 30 4.52 8.87 -12.86
N PRO A 31 5.36 8.09 -13.57
CA PRO A 31 6.81 8.20 -13.43
C PRO A 31 7.35 9.62 -13.59
N ALA A 32 6.68 10.46 -14.41
CA ALA A 32 7.09 11.84 -14.65
C ALA A 32 6.68 12.83 -13.55
N THR A 33 5.63 12.49 -12.77
CA THR A 33 5.06 13.36 -11.72
C THR A 33 5.24 12.83 -10.32
N SER A 34 5.79 11.61 -10.17
CA SER A 34 6.09 11.04 -8.85
C SER A 34 7.27 11.77 -8.18
N THR A 35 7.23 11.79 -6.86
CA THR A 35 8.30 12.34 -6.03
C THR A 35 9.20 11.21 -5.55
N ILE A 36 10.48 11.51 -5.26
CA ILE A 36 11.37 10.57 -4.55
C ILE A 36 11.39 10.98 -3.09
N ASP A 37 10.97 10.10 -2.20
CA ASP A 37 11.04 10.33 -0.76
C ASP A 37 12.10 9.41 -0.12
N PRO A 38 13.34 9.89 0.07
CA PRO A 38 14.43 9.08 0.61
C PRO A 38 14.19 8.64 2.07
N ARG A 39 13.20 9.23 2.74
CA ARG A 39 12.82 8.81 4.10
C ARG A 39 12.23 7.40 4.13
N LEU A 40 11.66 6.94 3.00
CA LEU A 40 11.09 5.59 2.88
C LEU A 40 12.15 4.51 2.71
N GLU A 41 13.34 4.81 2.20
CA GLU A 41 14.37 3.79 2.00
C GLU A 41 14.76 3.12 3.31
N GLY A 42 14.76 1.78 3.31
CA GLY A 42 15.15 0.99 4.47
C GLY A 42 14.36 -0.29 4.65
N ILE A 43 14.66 -0.97 5.75
CA ILE A 43 14.00 -2.20 6.16
C ILE A 43 13.09 -1.90 7.35
N TYR A 44 11.86 -2.36 7.25
CA TYR A 44 10.82 -2.15 8.24
C TYR A 44 10.25 -3.48 8.70
N GLY A 45 9.94 -3.58 9.99
CA GLY A 45 9.21 -4.71 10.57
C GLY A 45 7.84 -4.28 11.07
N ALA A 46 6.84 -5.13 10.95
CA ALA A 46 5.58 -4.91 11.62
C ALA A 46 5.80 -4.87 13.14
N ARG A 47 5.19 -3.89 13.84
CA ARG A 47 5.27 -3.83 15.29
C ARG A 47 4.58 -5.05 15.88
N ARG A 48 5.32 -5.85 16.62
CA ARG A 48 4.78 -7.01 17.33
C ARG A 48 3.89 -6.56 18.48
N GLU A 49 2.65 -7.00 18.48
CA GLU A 49 1.78 -6.87 19.66
C GLU A 49 2.03 -8.02 20.65
N LYS A 50 2.46 -9.19 20.15
CA LYS A 50 2.79 -10.37 20.96
C LYS A 50 4.08 -11.02 20.46
N LYS A 51 4.75 -11.75 21.38
CA LYS A 51 6.05 -12.41 21.13
C LYS A 51 6.01 -13.47 20.02
N ASP A 52 4.84 -14.03 19.74
CA ASP A 52 4.63 -15.11 18.78
C ASP A 52 4.05 -14.63 17.43
N ASP A 53 3.95 -13.30 17.23
CA ASP A 53 3.52 -12.77 15.95
C ASP A 53 4.57 -13.04 14.87
N GLU A 54 4.13 -13.49 13.71
CA GLU A 54 4.99 -13.76 12.56
C GLU A 54 5.73 -12.49 12.14
N LEU A 55 7.05 -12.62 11.90
CA LEU A 55 7.86 -11.51 11.42
C LEU A 55 7.58 -11.29 9.93
N ALA A 56 6.94 -10.19 9.61
CA ALA A 56 6.91 -9.67 8.25
C ALA A 56 7.91 -8.51 8.13
N GLY A 57 8.83 -8.63 7.21
CA GLY A 57 9.78 -7.59 6.86
C GLY A 57 9.39 -6.93 5.55
N TRP A 58 9.51 -5.62 5.51
CA TRP A 58 9.29 -4.81 4.32
C TRP A 58 10.57 -4.09 3.97
N HIS A 59 11.07 -4.28 2.75
CA HIS A 59 12.23 -3.55 2.24
C HIS A 59 11.78 -2.58 1.16
N PHE A 60 12.08 -1.30 1.36
CA PHE A 60 11.78 -0.20 0.43
C PHE A 60 13.09 0.31 -0.15
N HIS A 61 13.19 0.33 -1.47
CA HIS A 61 14.40 0.77 -2.16
C HIS A 61 14.12 1.46 -3.48
N TYR A 62 14.72 2.64 -3.68
CA TYR A 62 14.73 3.29 -5.00
C TYR A 62 15.84 2.69 -5.84
N ARG A 63 15.47 2.09 -6.95
CA ARG A 63 16.43 1.50 -7.87
C ARG A 63 17.33 2.55 -8.50
N GLY A 64 18.64 2.41 -8.31
CA GLY A 64 19.63 3.22 -9.02
C GLY A 64 19.81 2.73 -10.46
N VAL A 65 19.74 3.63 -11.42
CA VAL A 65 20.08 3.36 -12.82
C VAL A 65 21.21 4.27 -13.27
N LYS A 66 22.14 3.76 -14.07
CA LYS A 66 23.12 4.60 -14.73
C LYS A 66 22.39 5.47 -15.76
N ALA A 67 22.46 6.78 -15.58
CA ALA A 67 21.81 7.73 -16.45
C ALA A 67 22.83 8.33 -17.44
N GLY A 68 22.58 8.11 -18.73
CA GLY A 68 23.26 8.80 -19.81
C GLY A 68 24.76 8.56 -19.94
N ALA A 69 25.42 9.45 -20.71
CA ALA A 69 26.85 9.38 -21.01
C ALA A 69 27.77 9.76 -19.83
N ASP A 70 27.22 10.39 -18.77
CA ASP A 70 27.97 10.78 -17.58
C ASP A 70 28.24 9.60 -16.62
N GLY A 71 27.59 8.47 -16.84
CA GLY A 71 27.75 7.26 -16.04
C GLY A 71 27.29 7.38 -14.57
N GLN A 72 26.64 8.48 -14.18
CA GLN A 72 26.16 8.68 -12.83
C GLN A 72 24.93 7.79 -12.54
N VAL A 73 24.87 7.27 -11.32
CA VAL A 73 23.71 6.52 -10.85
C VAL A 73 22.67 7.51 -10.33
N ARG A 74 21.47 7.43 -10.88
CA ARG A 74 20.31 8.23 -10.44
C ARG A 74 19.19 7.29 -10.01
N SER A 75 18.44 7.69 -9.01
CA SER A 75 17.26 6.93 -8.58
C SER A 75 16.15 6.97 -9.63
N THR A 76 15.48 5.84 -9.83
CA THR A 76 14.26 5.81 -10.62
C THR A 76 13.10 6.46 -9.85
N PRO A 77 12.06 6.95 -10.54
CA PRO A 77 10.91 7.55 -9.88
C PRO A 77 9.99 6.52 -9.21
N PHE A 78 10.28 5.23 -9.29
CA PHE A 78 9.52 4.20 -8.61
C PHE A 78 10.35 3.47 -7.56
N LEU A 79 9.66 3.13 -6.48
CA LEU A 79 10.17 2.43 -5.33
C LEU A 79 9.90 0.93 -5.53
N GLU A 80 10.93 0.12 -5.41
CA GLU A 80 10.79 -1.33 -5.29
C GLU A 80 10.48 -1.66 -3.83
N VAL A 81 9.40 -2.41 -3.61
CA VAL A 81 8.99 -2.83 -2.28
C VAL A 81 8.94 -4.35 -2.25
N LEU A 82 9.71 -4.94 -1.34
CA LEU A 82 9.72 -6.38 -1.11
C LEU A 82 9.17 -6.66 0.28
N ASN A 83 8.11 -7.46 0.33
CA ASN A 83 7.57 -7.99 1.58
C ASN A 83 8.02 -9.44 1.73
N VAL A 84 8.55 -9.81 2.89
CA VAL A 84 8.92 -11.17 3.21
C VAL A 84 8.34 -11.55 4.57
N GLY A 85 7.59 -12.63 4.61
CA GLY A 85 6.99 -13.16 5.82
C GLY A 85 7.19 -14.66 5.98
N HIS A 86 7.09 -15.16 7.19
CA HIS A 86 7.03 -16.58 7.48
C HIS A 86 5.59 -17.10 7.26
N VAL A 87 5.46 -18.25 6.62
CA VAL A 87 4.20 -19.00 6.57
C VAL A 87 4.19 -20.11 7.62
N ARG A 88 3.00 -20.51 8.05
CA ARG A 88 2.80 -21.45 9.18
C ARG A 88 3.48 -22.81 9.03
N ASP A 89 3.79 -23.23 7.82
CA ASP A 89 4.53 -24.48 7.52
C ASP A 89 6.05 -24.33 7.63
N GLY A 90 6.54 -23.18 8.08
CA GLY A 90 7.98 -22.88 8.25
C GLY A 90 8.66 -22.36 6.99
N GLY A 91 7.91 -22.14 5.89
CA GLY A 91 8.41 -21.54 4.67
C GLY A 91 8.52 -20.01 4.75
N LEU A 92 9.20 -19.42 3.76
CA LEU A 92 9.18 -17.98 3.51
C LEU A 92 8.28 -17.70 2.30
N LYS A 93 7.41 -16.71 2.42
CA LYS A 93 6.66 -16.15 1.32
C LYS A 93 7.10 -14.70 1.10
N GLY A 94 7.29 -14.31 -0.14
CA GLY A 94 7.64 -12.94 -0.50
C GLY A 94 6.76 -12.45 -1.63
N ASP A 95 6.33 -11.20 -1.52
CA ASP A 95 5.61 -10.48 -2.55
C ASP A 95 6.41 -9.22 -2.91
N ALA A 96 6.49 -8.89 -4.19
CA ALA A 96 7.21 -7.73 -4.68
C ALA A 96 6.23 -6.74 -5.31
N TYR A 97 6.48 -5.44 -5.10
CA TYR A 97 5.65 -4.36 -5.60
C TYR A 97 6.51 -3.28 -6.25
N HIS A 98 5.94 -2.60 -7.24
CA HIS A 98 6.39 -1.28 -7.64
C HIS A 98 5.48 -0.22 -7.03
N ALA A 99 6.06 0.88 -6.55
CA ALA A 99 5.30 1.95 -5.95
C ALA A 99 5.76 3.32 -6.46
N PHE A 100 4.80 4.27 -6.47
CA PHE A 100 5.03 5.68 -6.75
C PHE A 100 4.67 6.50 -5.52
N THR A 101 5.55 7.37 -5.11
CA THR A 101 5.27 8.33 -4.05
C THR A 101 4.78 9.64 -4.65
N THR A 102 3.84 10.28 -3.97
CA THR A 102 3.15 11.47 -4.46
C THR A 102 2.93 12.42 -3.28
N HIS A 103 3.25 13.69 -3.45
CA HIS A 103 2.96 14.72 -2.44
C HIS A 103 1.80 15.58 -2.93
N LEU A 104 0.66 15.57 -2.21
CA LEU A 104 -0.54 16.33 -2.53
C LEU A 104 -1.03 17.05 -1.28
N ASN A 105 -1.27 18.35 -1.40
CA ASN A 105 -1.89 19.17 -0.34
C ASN A 105 -1.27 18.97 1.06
N GLY A 106 0.07 18.91 1.14
CA GLY A 106 0.81 18.78 2.41
C GLY A 106 0.84 17.36 3.00
N HIS A 107 0.39 16.35 2.25
CA HIS A 107 0.40 14.96 2.67
C HIS A 107 1.14 14.07 1.67
N ASP A 108 1.73 13.00 2.19
CA ASP A 108 2.47 12.02 1.41
C ASP A 108 1.61 10.78 1.15
N TYR A 109 1.60 10.33 -0.10
CA TYR A 109 0.84 9.17 -0.56
C TYR A 109 1.75 8.20 -1.31
N ILE A 110 1.38 6.93 -1.26
CA ILE A 110 2.03 5.86 -2.01
C ILE A 110 0.97 5.11 -2.82
N SER A 111 1.21 4.95 -4.12
CA SER A 111 0.45 4.04 -4.98
C SER A 111 1.32 2.84 -5.28
N PHE A 112 0.81 1.63 -5.13
CA PHE A 112 1.59 0.42 -5.33
C PHE A 112 0.82 -0.62 -6.15
N VAL A 113 1.58 -1.42 -6.90
CA VAL A 113 1.09 -2.51 -7.74
C VAL A 113 1.95 -3.74 -7.51
N GLU A 114 1.32 -4.89 -7.29
CA GLU A 114 2.02 -6.17 -7.10
C GLU A 114 2.66 -6.65 -8.40
N LEU A 115 3.93 -7.08 -8.33
CA LEU A 115 4.67 -7.63 -9.44
C LEU A 115 4.44 -9.15 -9.53
N GLY A 116 3.93 -9.61 -10.65
CA GLY A 116 3.96 -11.03 -11.01
C GLY A 116 2.66 -11.82 -10.87
N SER A 117 1.70 -11.44 -10.02
CA SER A 117 0.48 -12.25 -9.85
C SER A 117 -0.56 -12.10 -10.98
N GLY A 118 -0.49 -11.04 -11.75
CA GLY A 118 -1.46 -10.74 -12.81
C GLY A 118 -0.89 -10.64 -14.21
N VAL A 119 0.34 -10.13 -14.35
CA VAL A 119 0.96 -9.86 -15.68
C VAL A 119 1.25 -11.15 -16.41
N ALA A 120 1.72 -12.18 -15.73
CA ALA A 120 1.97 -13.51 -16.33
C ALA A 120 0.70 -14.25 -16.77
N GLN A 121 -0.48 -13.83 -16.28
CA GLN A 121 -1.77 -14.42 -16.59
C GLN A 121 -2.65 -13.52 -17.48
N GLY A 122 -2.10 -12.41 -18.01
CA GLY A 122 -2.86 -11.47 -18.84
C GLY A 122 -3.91 -10.66 -18.06
N LYS A 123 -3.87 -10.67 -16.73
CA LYS A 123 -4.74 -9.83 -15.90
C LYS A 123 -4.17 -8.42 -15.85
N ALA A 124 -5.03 -7.42 -15.95
CA ALA A 124 -4.65 -6.03 -15.76
C ALA A 124 -4.12 -5.84 -14.33
N SER A 125 -2.97 -5.20 -14.21
CA SER A 125 -2.44 -4.80 -12.91
C SER A 125 -3.20 -3.58 -12.43
N PHE A 126 -3.68 -3.61 -11.17
CA PHE A 126 -4.36 -2.50 -10.55
C PHE A 126 -3.49 -1.94 -9.44
N TYR A 127 -3.60 -0.63 -9.23
CA TYR A 127 -2.92 0.07 -8.17
C TYR A 127 -3.82 0.17 -6.94
N SER A 128 -3.26 -0.06 -5.78
CA SER A 128 -3.83 0.43 -4.52
C SER A 128 -3.09 1.68 -4.09
N PHE A 129 -3.71 2.52 -3.26
CA PHE A 129 -3.06 3.71 -2.74
C PHE A 129 -3.36 3.92 -1.25
N ALA A 130 -2.41 4.55 -0.56
CA ALA A 130 -2.46 4.80 0.86
C ALA A 130 -1.82 6.16 1.19
N ARG A 131 -2.24 6.78 2.29
CA ARG A 131 -1.50 7.89 2.89
C ARG A 131 -0.41 7.33 3.80
N TYR A 132 0.76 7.97 3.83
CA TYR A 132 1.80 7.58 4.77
C TYR A 132 2.44 8.78 5.46
N GLU A 133 3.09 8.49 6.57
CA GLU A 133 3.94 9.42 7.30
C GLU A 133 5.19 8.68 7.78
N VAL A 134 6.36 9.30 7.63
CA VAL A 134 7.59 8.82 8.25
C VAL A 134 7.89 9.69 9.46
N SER A 135 7.91 9.08 10.65
CA SER A 135 8.18 9.80 11.91
C SER A 135 9.65 10.28 11.97
N TRP A 136 9.96 11.15 12.92
CA TRP A 136 11.34 11.59 13.17
C TRP A 136 12.25 10.43 13.62
N THR A 137 11.71 9.36 14.21
CA THR A 137 12.43 8.12 14.53
C THR A 137 12.65 7.22 13.33
N GLY A 138 12.01 7.53 12.21
CA GLY A 138 12.04 6.76 10.97
C GLY A 138 10.93 5.71 10.85
N ASP A 139 10.06 5.56 11.85
CA ASP A 139 8.94 4.62 11.76
C ASP A 139 7.94 5.07 10.70
N LEU A 140 7.43 4.11 9.94
CA LEU A 140 6.46 4.32 8.87
C LEU A 140 5.04 4.05 9.40
N ARG A 141 4.15 5.01 9.20
CA ARG A 141 2.72 4.88 9.46
C ARG A 141 1.97 4.93 8.14
N VAL A 142 1.05 3.99 7.93
CA VAL A 142 0.29 3.85 6.67
C VAL A 142 -1.19 3.80 6.98
N TRP A 143 -1.98 4.69 6.37
CA TRP A 143 -3.43 4.70 6.43
C TRP A 143 -4.00 4.25 5.09
N LEU A 144 -4.77 3.19 5.10
CA LEU A 144 -5.45 2.69 3.92
C LEU A 144 -6.63 3.58 3.55
N ALA A 145 -6.95 3.66 2.26
CA ALA A 145 -8.10 4.40 1.79
C ALA A 145 -9.41 3.77 2.29
N ASN A 146 -10.34 4.62 2.71
CA ASN A 146 -11.64 4.19 3.23
C ASN A 146 -12.58 3.79 2.09
N SER A 147 -12.88 2.50 2.00
CA SER A 147 -13.73 1.92 0.97
C SER A 147 -15.13 2.56 0.93
N SER A 148 -15.72 2.87 2.09
CA SER A 148 -17.06 3.49 2.13
C SER A 148 -17.07 4.90 1.54
N VAL A 149 -15.99 5.68 1.75
CA VAL A 149 -15.87 7.04 1.17
C VAL A 149 -15.71 6.95 -0.35
N LEU A 150 -14.92 6.01 -0.83
CA LEU A 150 -14.72 5.77 -2.26
C LEU A 150 -15.99 5.23 -2.94
N ALA A 151 -16.71 4.31 -2.30
CA ALA A 151 -17.98 3.80 -2.78
C ALA A 151 -19.00 4.93 -2.94
N GLU A 152 -19.13 5.82 -1.96
CA GLU A 152 -20.03 6.96 -2.02
C GLU A 152 -19.58 7.98 -3.10
N ALA A 153 -18.26 8.17 -3.29
CA ALA A 153 -17.74 9.02 -4.36
C ALA A 153 -18.09 8.47 -5.76
N ILE A 154 -18.03 7.16 -5.95
CA ILE A 154 -18.45 6.49 -7.19
C ILE A 154 -19.96 6.64 -7.38
N LYS A 155 -20.74 6.35 -6.35
CA LYS A 155 -22.22 6.45 -6.38
C LYS A 155 -22.71 7.87 -6.71
N THR A 156 -22.01 8.89 -6.22
CA THR A 156 -22.35 10.30 -6.45
C THR A 156 -21.72 10.88 -7.73
N GLY A 157 -21.00 10.09 -8.51
CA GLY A 157 -20.36 10.51 -9.77
C GLY A 157 -19.13 11.40 -9.59
N LYS A 158 -18.57 11.50 -8.38
CA LYS A 158 -17.30 12.19 -8.12
C LYS A 158 -16.09 11.40 -8.59
N LEU A 159 -16.22 10.07 -8.64
CA LEU A 159 -15.28 9.14 -9.24
C LEU A 159 -16.02 8.21 -10.20
N HIS A 160 -15.34 7.82 -11.27
CA HIS A 160 -15.81 6.76 -12.17
C HIS A 160 -15.26 5.43 -11.72
N GLY A 161 -16.12 4.41 -11.66
CA GLY A 161 -15.68 3.10 -11.20
C GLY A 161 -16.84 2.15 -10.97
N THR A 162 -16.55 1.04 -10.32
CA THR A 162 -17.55 0.04 -9.93
C THR A 162 -17.38 -0.34 -8.47
N VAL A 163 -18.51 -0.64 -7.83
CA VAL A 163 -18.58 -1.16 -6.47
C VAL A 163 -19.29 -2.51 -6.54
N LYS A 164 -18.63 -3.57 -6.10
CA LYS A 164 -19.24 -4.89 -5.95
C LYS A 164 -19.39 -5.21 -4.47
N HIS A 165 -20.63 -5.37 -4.04
CA HIS A 165 -20.94 -5.67 -2.65
C HIS A 165 -20.75 -7.16 -2.37
N HIS A 166 -20.02 -7.48 -1.31
CA HIS A 166 -19.82 -8.82 -0.80
C HIS A 166 -20.22 -8.91 0.68
N ARG A 167 -20.39 -10.14 1.17
CA ARG A 167 -20.77 -10.37 2.57
C ARG A 167 -19.80 -9.77 3.60
N PHE A 168 -18.53 -9.62 3.23
CA PHE A 168 -17.45 -9.20 4.14
C PHE A 168 -16.76 -7.89 3.74
N GLY A 169 -17.35 -7.12 2.84
CA GLY A 169 -16.82 -5.83 2.37
C GLY A 169 -17.16 -5.58 0.92
N ASP A 170 -16.72 -4.43 0.41
CA ASP A 170 -16.95 -4.01 -0.96
C ASP A 170 -15.64 -4.08 -1.75
N ASP A 171 -15.68 -4.69 -2.94
CA ASP A 171 -14.61 -4.54 -3.92
C ASP A 171 -14.84 -3.24 -4.69
N ILE A 172 -13.88 -2.36 -4.63
CA ILE A 172 -13.94 -1.04 -5.26
C ILE A 172 -12.89 -0.98 -6.35
N TYR A 173 -13.36 -0.64 -7.54
CA TYR A 173 -12.50 -0.40 -8.69
C TYR A 173 -12.72 1.00 -9.25
N ILE A 174 -11.66 1.81 -9.29
CA ILE A 174 -11.65 3.18 -9.80
C ILE A 174 -11.05 3.18 -11.21
N ALA A 175 -11.79 3.75 -12.16
CA ALA A 175 -11.41 3.79 -13.57
C ALA A 175 -10.85 5.15 -14.02
N ASP A 176 -10.83 6.12 -13.13
CA ASP A 176 -10.39 7.49 -13.42
C ASP A 176 -8.92 7.58 -13.82
N SER A 177 -8.60 8.63 -14.57
CA SER A 177 -7.20 8.98 -14.87
C SER A 177 -6.44 9.38 -13.61
N THR A 178 -5.10 9.33 -13.68
CA THR A 178 -4.20 9.81 -12.63
C THR A 178 -4.58 11.22 -12.16
N ASP A 179 -4.79 12.16 -13.10
CA ASP A 179 -5.08 13.57 -12.77
C ASP A 179 -6.41 13.72 -12.05
N HIS A 180 -7.46 13.00 -12.48
CA HIS A 180 -8.77 13.07 -11.83
C HIS A 180 -8.73 12.44 -10.43
N LEU A 181 -8.09 11.29 -10.28
CA LEU A 181 -7.92 10.64 -8.98
C LEU A 181 -7.09 11.52 -8.01
N ALA A 182 -6.00 12.11 -8.48
CA ALA A 182 -5.18 13.03 -7.69
C ALA A 182 -5.96 14.28 -7.28
N ALA A 183 -6.76 14.86 -8.19
CA ALA A 183 -7.63 15.98 -7.88
C ALA A 183 -8.69 15.62 -6.83
N PHE A 184 -9.32 14.44 -6.94
CA PHE A 184 -10.27 13.95 -5.94
C PHE A 184 -9.60 13.79 -4.57
N VAL A 185 -8.42 13.18 -4.49
CA VAL A 185 -7.67 12.99 -3.22
C VAL A 185 -7.30 14.36 -2.63
N THR A 186 -6.85 15.31 -3.46
CA THR A 186 -6.49 16.67 -3.02
C THR A 186 -7.68 17.44 -2.45
N ALA A 187 -8.87 17.29 -3.05
CA ALA A 187 -10.10 17.95 -2.61
C ALA A 187 -10.77 17.25 -1.41
N SER A 188 -10.40 16.02 -1.11
CA SER A 188 -10.98 15.24 -0.02
C SER A 188 -10.37 15.61 1.33
N ASP A 189 -11.18 15.48 2.41
CA ASP A 189 -10.66 15.52 3.77
C ASP A 189 -9.80 14.27 4.04
N PRO A 190 -8.47 14.41 4.26
CA PRO A 190 -7.59 13.27 4.49
C PRO A 190 -7.96 12.43 5.70
N GLY A 191 -8.54 13.06 6.75
CA GLY A 191 -8.99 12.37 7.95
C GLY A 191 -10.22 11.50 7.72
N LYS A 192 -11.02 11.78 6.68
CA LYS A 192 -12.16 10.95 6.26
C LYS A 192 -11.74 9.89 5.25
N LEU A 193 -11.00 10.32 4.21
CA LEU A 193 -10.59 9.41 3.13
C LEU A 193 -9.57 8.36 3.60
N PHE A 194 -8.72 8.70 4.56
CA PHE A 194 -7.73 7.80 5.15
C PHE A 194 -7.97 7.65 6.65
N SER A 195 -9.22 7.38 6.98
CA SER A 195 -9.67 7.20 8.36
C SER A 195 -9.24 5.84 8.91
N GLY A 196 -9.17 5.77 10.24
CA GLY A 196 -8.86 4.53 10.93
C GLY A 196 -7.49 4.54 11.60
N LYS A 197 -7.17 3.42 12.23
CA LYS A 197 -5.89 3.22 12.91
C LYS A 197 -4.80 2.93 11.86
N PRO A 198 -3.66 3.63 11.85
CA PRO A 198 -2.59 3.34 10.92
C PRO A 198 -1.94 1.99 11.20
N LEU A 199 -1.49 1.35 10.14
CA LEU A 199 -0.48 0.32 10.23
C LEU A 199 0.84 0.98 10.61
N VAL A 200 1.54 0.43 11.60
CA VAL A 200 2.81 1.00 12.10
C VAL A 200 3.93 -0.01 11.86
N PHE A 201 4.93 0.43 11.13
CA PHE A 201 6.12 -0.34 10.83
C PHE A 201 7.33 0.33 11.47
N GLN A 202 8.06 -0.42 12.30
CA GLN A 202 9.30 0.04 12.89
C GLN A 202 10.44 -0.05 11.88
N ARG A 203 11.24 1.00 11.77
CA ARG A 203 12.47 0.95 10.98
C ARG A 203 13.49 0.06 11.69
N LEU A 204 13.97 -0.96 10.98
CA LEU A 204 14.98 -1.91 11.49
C LEU A 204 16.38 -1.53 10.98
N ALA A 205 16.50 -1.07 9.74
CA ALA A 205 17.75 -0.64 9.11
C ALA A 205 17.49 0.35 7.95
N ARG A 206 18.55 1.07 7.57
CA ARG A 206 18.64 1.90 6.35
C ARG A 206 19.35 1.14 5.25
#